data_dfd3b3efbf1854ca284412805b6a4c9f
#
_entry.id   dfd3b3efbf1854ca284412805b6a4c9f
#
_cell.length_a   1.000
_cell.length_b   1.000
_cell.length_c   1.000
_cell.angle_alpha   90.00
_cell.angle_beta   90.00
_cell.angle_gamma   90.00
#
_symmetry.space_group_name_H-M   'P 1'
#
loop_
_entity.id
_entity.type
_entity.pdbx_description
1 polymer ?
#
loop_
_entity_poly.entity_id
_entity_poly.type
_entity_poly.pdbx_seq_one_letter_code
_entity_poly.pdbx_strand_id
1 'polypeptide(L)'
;MLELLRGPVDRCSKVCHDFEQSMETLNPSAPRNIEDFLGADSLATSTAMTAERAYYHCGRFFIKRGLRPSEYKTTIRGTKHIPRLGKERLQNEAAALRFIRRISNIPVPILYGAFEVDDSFILITEHVDGVSMSSLSEDQKRIVRTEVDQHLSTLRG
;
A
#
# COMPACT_ATOMS: atom_id res chain seq x y z
N MET A 1 -2.01 25.58 25.69
CA MET A 1 -0.75 25.53 24.97
C MET A 1 -0.31 24.08 24.78
N LEU A 2 -1.18 23.24 24.17
CA LEU A 2 -0.97 21.80 23.93
C LEU A 2 -1.53 21.33 22.59
N GLU A 3 -1.81 22.27 21.66
CA GLU A 3 -2.37 21.96 20.33
C GLU A 3 -1.35 21.98 19.16
N LEU A 4 -0.08 22.23 19.44
CA LEU A 4 0.96 22.37 18.40
C LEU A 4 1.79 21.12 18.15
N LEU A 5 1.45 19.95 18.73
CA LEU A 5 2.19 18.69 18.56
C LEU A 5 1.40 17.59 17.82
N ARG A 6 0.25 17.91 17.22
CA ARG A 6 -0.42 17.00 16.30
C ARG A 6 0.21 17.14 14.91
N GLY A 7 1.26 16.36 14.68
CA GLY A 7 1.98 16.29 13.43
C GLY A 7 1.16 15.66 12.29
N PRO A 8 1.71 15.60 11.06
CA PRO A 8 1.04 15.12 9.82
C PRO A 8 0.45 13.70 9.93
N VAL A 9 0.88 12.92 10.91
CA VAL A 9 0.47 11.53 11.16
C VAL A 9 -1.02 11.41 11.52
N ASP A 10 -1.55 12.34 12.34
CA ASP A 10 -2.97 12.33 12.73
C ASP A 10 -3.92 12.65 11.57
N ARG A 11 -3.46 13.48 10.64
CA ARG A 11 -4.25 13.89 9.49
C ARG A 11 -4.44 12.75 8.50
N CYS A 12 -3.40 11.97 8.23
CA CYS A 12 -3.48 10.83 7.30
C CYS A 12 -4.27 9.65 7.90
N SER A 13 -4.18 9.41 9.22
CA SER A 13 -5.01 8.41 9.92
C SER A 13 -6.49 8.77 9.91
N LYS A 14 -6.81 10.04 10.16
CA LYS A 14 -8.17 10.56 10.06
C LYS A 14 -8.72 10.44 8.64
N VAL A 15 -7.88 10.77 7.66
CA VAL A 15 -8.17 10.70 6.23
C VAL A 15 -8.50 9.26 5.79
N CYS A 16 -7.74 8.25 6.20
CA CYS A 16 -8.06 6.86 5.90
C CYS A 16 -9.37 6.41 6.58
N HIS A 17 -9.61 6.83 7.81
CA HIS A 17 -10.84 6.52 8.55
C HIS A 17 -12.07 7.23 7.95
N ASP A 18 -11.94 8.52 7.63
CA ASP A 18 -12.99 9.32 6.99
C ASP A 18 -13.33 8.77 5.59
N PHE A 19 -12.34 8.21 4.87
CA PHE A 19 -12.55 7.58 3.58
C PHE A 19 -13.30 6.24 3.71
N GLU A 20 -12.93 5.37 4.64
CA GLU A 20 -13.68 4.14 4.93
C GLU A 20 -15.13 4.45 5.31
N GLN A 21 -15.34 5.40 6.22
CA GLN A 21 -16.70 5.82 6.60
C GLN A 21 -17.48 6.47 5.45
N SER A 22 -16.83 7.23 4.58
CA SER A 22 -17.47 7.84 3.43
C SER A 22 -17.90 6.82 2.38
N MET A 23 -17.16 5.74 2.22
CA MET A 23 -17.52 4.63 1.33
C MET A 23 -18.72 3.83 1.86
N GLU A 24 -18.84 3.67 3.18
CA GLU A 24 -19.96 2.95 3.81
C GLU A 24 -21.27 3.75 3.76
N THR A 25 -21.20 5.09 3.76
CA THR A 25 -22.38 5.97 3.87
C THR A 25 -22.89 6.55 2.55
N LEU A 26 -22.30 6.20 1.38
CA LEU A 26 -22.68 6.77 0.06
C LEU A 26 -22.76 8.31 0.05
N ASN A 27 -21.83 8.98 0.74
CA ASN A 27 -21.81 10.44 0.81
C ASN A 27 -21.43 11.03 -0.56
N PRO A 28 -22.30 11.86 -1.19
CA PRO A 28 -22.02 12.48 -2.49
C PRO A 28 -20.83 13.47 -2.46
N SER A 29 -20.36 13.85 -1.28
CA SER A 29 -19.17 14.69 -1.10
C SER A 29 -17.88 13.87 -0.90
N ALA A 30 -17.94 12.53 -0.98
CA ALA A 30 -16.75 11.70 -0.87
C ALA A 30 -15.74 12.05 -1.98
N PRO A 31 -14.43 12.03 -1.66
CA PRO A 31 -13.40 12.28 -2.67
C PRO A 31 -13.52 11.24 -3.79
N ARG A 32 -13.53 11.74 -5.04
CA ARG A 32 -13.78 10.91 -6.23
C ARG A 32 -12.55 10.11 -6.66
N ASN A 33 -11.39 10.44 -6.13
CA ASN A 33 -10.15 9.74 -6.41
C ASN A 33 -9.16 9.92 -5.26
N ILE A 34 -8.09 9.14 -5.25
CA ILE A 34 -7.09 9.18 -4.20
C ILE A 34 -6.31 10.50 -4.19
N GLU A 35 -6.17 11.13 -5.35
CA GLU A 35 -5.49 12.42 -5.51
C GLU A 35 -6.29 13.53 -4.84
N ASP A 36 -7.62 13.56 -5.03
CA ASP A 36 -8.53 14.49 -4.34
C ASP A 36 -8.51 14.27 -2.83
N PHE A 37 -8.40 13.01 -2.42
CA PHE A 37 -8.35 12.59 -1.04
C PHE A 37 -7.03 12.99 -0.35
N LEU A 38 -5.91 12.85 -1.04
CA LEU A 38 -4.59 13.26 -0.53
C LEU A 38 -4.42 14.79 -0.52
N GLY A 39 -5.28 15.54 -1.23
CA GLY A 39 -5.27 17.00 -1.31
C GLY A 39 -4.17 17.56 -2.22
N ALA A 40 -4.42 18.71 -2.81
CA ALA A 40 -3.47 19.38 -3.73
C ALA A 40 -2.17 19.85 -3.04
N ASP A 41 -2.21 20.07 -1.71
CA ASP A 41 -1.05 20.44 -0.88
C ASP A 41 -0.39 19.23 -0.21
N SER A 42 -0.43 18.08 -0.83
CA SER A 42 -0.23 16.83 -0.15
C SER A 42 1.23 16.48 0.14
N LEU A 43 1.41 16.03 1.34
CA LEU A 43 2.55 15.27 1.85
C LEU A 43 2.70 13.88 1.19
N ALA A 44 1.81 13.49 0.27
CA ALA A 44 1.93 12.25 -0.47
C ALA A 44 2.84 12.46 -1.67
N THR A 45 4.08 12.08 -1.54
CA THR A 45 5.00 12.04 -2.67
C THR A 45 4.72 10.76 -3.47
N SER A 46 4.34 10.91 -4.75
CA SER A 46 4.34 9.76 -5.66
C SER A 46 5.74 9.19 -5.73
N THR A 47 5.94 8.03 -5.12
CA THR A 47 7.28 7.47 -4.95
C THR A 47 7.72 6.73 -6.21
N ALA A 48 6.79 6.08 -6.92
CA ALA A 48 7.06 5.37 -8.17
C ALA A 48 5.76 5.02 -8.91
N MET A 49 5.84 5.00 -10.23
CA MET A 49 4.81 4.44 -11.10
C MET A 49 5.46 3.42 -12.05
N THR A 50 5.02 2.19 -11.98
CA THR A 50 5.42 1.10 -12.87
C THR A 50 4.46 0.99 -14.07
N ALA A 51 4.57 -0.05 -14.87
CA ALA A 51 3.59 -0.36 -15.92
C ALA A 51 2.30 -1.00 -15.36
N GLU A 52 2.28 -1.38 -14.08
CA GLU A 52 1.17 -2.11 -13.46
C GLU A 52 0.54 -1.37 -12.28
N ARG A 53 1.32 -0.53 -11.57
CA ARG A 53 0.91 0.04 -10.28
C ARG A 53 1.52 1.41 -10.06
N ALA A 54 0.80 2.22 -9.29
CA ALA A 54 1.30 3.43 -8.66
C ALA A 54 1.54 3.18 -7.17
N TYR A 55 2.59 3.79 -6.62
CA TYR A 55 3.01 3.69 -5.24
C TYR A 55 3.14 5.09 -4.64
N TYR A 56 2.63 5.25 -3.43
CA TYR A 56 2.70 6.52 -2.72
C TYR A 56 3.20 6.28 -1.30
N HIS A 57 4.01 7.20 -0.81
CA HIS A 57 4.45 7.25 0.56
C HIS A 57 3.86 8.49 1.24
N CYS A 58 3.16 8.30 2.35
CA CYS A 58 2.52 9.36 3.11
C CYS A 58 2.77 9.12 4.61
N GLY A 59 3.84 9.71 5.14
CA GLY A 59 4.23 9.52 6.54
C GLY A 59 4.43 8.04 6.88
N ARG A 60 3.59 7.49 7.76
CA ARG A 60 3.64 6.07 8.15
C ARG A 60 2.88 5.12 7.22
N PHE A 61 2.25 5.63 6.16
CA PHE A 61 1.46 4.84 5.25
C PHE A 61 2.18 4.60 3.94
N PHE A 62 2.04 3.39 3.43
CA PHE A 62 2.47 3.02 2.10
C PHE A 62 1.25 2.53 1.30
N ILE A 63 0.99 3.18 0.18
CA ILE A 63 -0.20 2.96 -0.64
C ILE A 63 0.22 2.33 -1.96
N LYS A 64 -0.42 1.23 -2.31
CA LYS A 64 -0.33 0.58 -3.62
C LYS A 64 -1.66 0.71 -4.33
N ARG A 65 -1.64 1.19 -5.54
CA ARG A 65 -2.83 1.34 -6.37
C ARG A 65 -2.64 0.66 -7.73
N GLY A 66 -3.64 -0.10 -8.17
CA GLY A 66 -3.70 -0.56 -9.56
C GLY A 66 -3.79 0.64 -10.51
N LEU A 67 -3.25 0.53 -11.71
CA LEU A 67 -3.43 1.55 -12.74
C LEU A 67 -4.86 1.52 -13.27
N ARG A 68 -5.42 2.70 -13.53
CA ARG A 68 -6.68 2.85 -14.25
C ARG A 68 -6.48 2.56 -15.75
N PRO A 69 -7.53 2.20 -16.50
CA PRO A 69 -7.41 1.97 -17.96
C PRO A 69 -6.82 3.15 -18.74
N SER A 70 -7.07 4.39 -18.28
CA SER A 70 -6.53 5.63 -18.86
C SER A 70 -5.01 5.76 -18.67
N GLU A 71 -4.44 5.13 -17.65
CA GLU A 71 -3.03 5.21 -17.26
C GLU A 71 -2.18 4.10 -17.89
N TYR A 72 -2.79 3.14 -18.61
CA TYR A 72 -2.06 2.03 -19.22
C TYR A 72 -1.07 2.53 -20.27
N LYS A 73 0.19 2.13 -20.08
CA LYS A 73 1.29 2.50 -20.99
C LYS A 73 1.15 1.81 -22.34
N THR A 74 1.49 2.54 -23.39
CA THR A 74 1.61 1.95 -24.73
C THR A 74 2.97 1.30 -24.87
N THR A 75 3.01 0.06 -25.36
CA THR A 75 4.24 -0.67 -25.64
C THR A 75 4.91 -0.11 -26.90
N ILE A 76 6.17 -0.47 -27.13
CA ILE A 76 6.93 -0.12 -28.35
C ILE A 76 6.20 -0.58 -29.63
N ARG A 77 5.36 -1.62 -29.54
CA ARG A 77 4.56 -2.14 -30.66
C ARG A 77 3.22 -1.43 -30.86
N GLY A 78 2.96 -0.33 -30.16
CA GLY A 78 1.71 0.44 -30.25
C GLY A 78 0.51 -0.18 -29.54
N THR A 79 0.67 -1.30 -28.84
CA THR A 79 -0.40 -1.93 -28.06
C THR A 79 -0.39 -1.44 -26.61
N LYS A 80 -1.57 -1.31 -25.99
CA LYS A 80 -1.66 -0.97 -24.56
C LYS A 80 -1.21 -2.16 -23.70
N HIS A 81 -0.34 -1.89 -22.73
CA HIS A 81 0.03 -2.85 -21.69
C HIS A 81 -1.08 -2.90 -20.64
N ILE A 82 -1.91 -3.94 -20.69
CA ILE A 82 -2.96 -4.17 -19.69
C ILE A 82 -2.38 -5.05 -18.56
N PRO A 83 -2.33 -4.56 -17.31
CA PRO A 83 -1.82 -5.34 -16.18
C PRO A 83 -2.64 -6.62 -15.98
N ARG A 84 -1.98 -7.78 -16.03
CA ARG A 84 -2.65 -9.06 -15.84
C ARG A 84 -2.92 -9.28 -14.35
N LEU A 85 -4.19 -9.51 -13.96
CA LEU A 85 -4.62 -9.78 -12.60
C LEU A 85 -4.17 -8.68 -11.61
N GLY A 86 -4.18 -7.41 -12.05
CA GLY A 86 -3.68 -6.30 -11.23
C GLY A 86 -4.47 -6.13 -9.92
N LYS A 87 -5.80 -6.22 -10.00
CA LYS A 87 -6.71 -6.15 -8.86
C LYS A 87 -6.59 -7.38 -7.96
N GLU A 88 -6.67 -8.56 -8.53
CA GLU A 88 -6.64 -9.83 -7.80
C GLU A 88 -5.33 -10.02 -7.03
N ARG A 89 -4.23 -9.55 -7.58
CA ARG A 89 -2.92 -9.58 -6.91
C ARG A 89 -2.88 -8.69 -5.67
N LEU A 90 -3.52 -7.52 -5.68
CA LEU A 90 -3.64 -6.65 -4.52
C LEU A 90 -4.63 -7.21 -3.49
N GLN A 91 -5.73 -7.79 -3.95
CA GLN A 91 -6.69 -8.50 -3.08
C GLN A 91 -6.03 -9.68 -2.36
N ASN A 92 -5.25 -10.47 -3.08
CA ASN A 92 -4.46 -11.57 -2.51
C ASN A 92 -3.42 -11.07 -1.49
N GLU A 93 -2.75 -9.96 -1.77
CA GLU A 93 -1.81 -9.35 -0.83
C GLU A 93 -2.52 -8.93 0.47
N ALA A 94 -3.68 -8.28 0.37
CA ALA A 94 -4.50 -7.92 1.52
C ALA A 94 -4.94 -9.15 2.32
N ALA A 95 -5.40 -10.19 1.63
CA ALA A 95 -5.83 -11.45 2.26
C ALA A 95 -4.65 -12.16 2.97
N ALA A 96 -3.48 -12.20 2.34
CA ALA A 96 -2.27 -12.78 2.91
C ALA A 96 -1.82 -12.04 4.16
N LEU A 97 -1.79 -10.71 4.16
CA LEU A 97 -1.44 -9.91 5.33
C LEU A 97 -2.39 -10.18 6.52
N ARG A 98 -3.71 -10.21 6.26
CA ARG A 98 -4.71 -10.55 7.29
C ARG A 98 -4.52 -11.97 7.82
N PHE A 99 -4.28 -12.92 6.93
CA PHE A 99 -4.10 -14.33 7.28
C PHE A 99 -2.87 -14.52 8.16
N ILE A 100 -1.69 -14.08 7.70
CA ILE A 100 -0.42 -14.23 8.42
C ILE A 100 -0.51 -13.60 9.82
N ARG A 101 -1.06 -12.39 9.89
CA ARG A 101 -1.22 -11.69 11.16
C ARG A 101 -2.14 -12.39 12.15
N ARG A 102 -3.13 -13.14 11.65
CA ARG A 102 -4.09 -13.87 12.49
C ARG A 102 -3.53 -15.20 13.01
N ILE A 103 -2.71 -15.89 12.22
CA ILE A 103 -2.29 -17.27 12.54
C ILE A 103 -0.85 -17.37 13.04
N SER A 104 -0.08 -16.30 12.98
CA SER A 104 1.32 -16.31 13.34
C SER A 104 1.77 -15.02 14.02
N ASN A 105 2.96 -15.05 14.59
CA ASN A 105 3.66 -13.88 15.14
C ASN A 105 4.67 -13.28 14.16
N ILE A 106 4.62 -13.66 12.89
CA ILE A 106 5.50 -13.12 11.85
C ILE A 106 5.25 -11.63 11.71
N PRO A 107 6.30 -10.80 11.76
CA PRO A 107 6.16 -9.37 11.59
C PRO A 107 5.79 -9.04 10.14
N VAL A 108 4.55 -8.64 9.92
CA VAL A 108 4.07 -8.14 8.63
C VAL A 108 3.50 -6.75 8.80
N PRO A 109 3.57 -5.88 7.78
CA PRO A 109 3.02 -4.54 7.82
C PRO A 109 1.55 -4.54 8.25
N ILE A 110 1.13 -3.54 9.02
CA ILE A 110 -0.28 -3.35 9.36
C ILE A 110 -1.03 -3.04 8.08
N LEU A 111 -2.14 -3.73 7.86
CA LEU A 111 -3.08 -3.42 6.79
C LEU A 111 -4.12 -2.41 7.34
N TYR A 112 -4.12 -1.20 6.82
CA TYR A 112 -5.06 -0.15 7.20
C TYR A 112 -6.31 -0.13 6.33
N GLY A 113 -6.18 -0.47 5.04
CA GLY A 113 -7.31 -0.50 4.12
C GLY A 113 -7.03 -1.31 2.86
N ALA A 114 -8.09 -1.87 2.27
CA ALA A 114 -8.05 -2.58 0.99
C ALA A 114 -9.44 -2.50 0.35
N PHE A 115 -9.60 -1.68 -0.66
CA PHE A 115 -10.88 -1.35 -1.27
C PHE A 115 -10.73 -0.94 -2.74
N GLU A 116 -11.85 -0.84 -3.44
CA GLU A 116 -11.92 -0.41 -4.84
C GLU A 116 -12.57 0.97 -4.94
N VAL A 117 -11.96 1.84 -5.75
CA VAL A 117 -12.49 3.15 -6.10
C VAL A 117 -12.02 3.54 -7.50
N ASP A 118 -12.89 4.13 -8.32
CA ASP A 118 -12.59 4.62 -9.68
C ASP A 118 -11.87 3.58 -10.54
N ASP A 119 -12.41 2.38 -10.65
CA ASP A 119 -11.83 1.25 -11.42
C ASP A 119 -10.41 0.86 -10.99
N SER A 120 -10.03 1.20 -9.78
CA SER A 120 -8.72 0.90 -9.23
C SER A 120 -8.83 0.26 -7.85
N PHE A 121 -8.08 -0.80 -7.60
CA PHE A 121 -7.95 -1.38 -6.27
C PHE A 121 -6.81 -0.73 -5.51
N ILE A 122 -7.09 -0.30 -4.29
CA ILE A 122 -6.17 0.41 -3.41
C ILE A 122 -5.86 -0.47 -2.21
N LEU A 123 -4.58 -0.56 -1.87
CA LEU A 123 -4.06 -1.23 -0.69
C LEU A 123 -3.26 -0.23 0.13
N ILE A 124 -3.65 -0.02 1.38
CA ILE A 124 -2.97 0.88 2.32
C ILE A 124 -2.36 0.05 3.42
N THR A 125 -1.04 0.10 3.54
CA THR A 125 -0.29 -0.60 4.57
C THR A 125 0.57 0.34 5.38
N GLU A 126 1.08 -0.14 6.49
CA GLU A 126 2.16 0.49 7.22
C GLU A 126 3.38 0.65 6.30
N HIS A 127 4.02 1.82 6.37
CA HIS A 127 5.35 2.01 5.80
C HIS A 127 6.38 1.43 6.77
N VAL A 128 7.16 0.48 6.28
CA VAL A 128 8.24 -0.12 7.05
C VAL A 128 9.56 0.50 6.60
N ASP A 129 10.21 1.21 7.51
CA ASP A 129 11.55 1.72 7.28
C ASP A 129 12.54 0.56 7.21
N GLY A 130 13.36 0.55 6.17
CA GLY A 130 14.32 -0.52 5.97
C GLY A 130 15.21 -0.28 4.77
N VAL A 131 16.18 -1.15 4.62
CA VAL A 131 17.08 -1.16 3.47
C VAL A 131 16.86 -2.41 2.63
N SER A 132 17.08 -2.27 1.32
CA SER A 132 16.97 -3.42 0.42
C SER A 132 18.01 -4.49 0.75
N MET A 133 17.63 -5.77 0.65
CA MET A 133 18.56 -6.88 0.79
C MET A 133 19.78 -6.78 -0.14
N SER A 134 19.64 -6.15 -1.29
CA SER A 134 20.76 -5.88 -2.20
C SER A 134 21.84 -4.99 -1.60
N SER A 135 21.49 -4.14 -0.65
CA SER A 135 22.41 -3.22 0.02
C SER A 135 23.09 -3.80 1.26
N LEU A 136 22.71 -5.01 1.66
CA LEU A 136 23.28 -5.68 2.84
C LEU A 136 24.60 -6.38 2.51
N SER A 137 25.49 -6.48 3.51
CA SER A 137 26.66 -7.35 3.45
C SER A 137 26.26 -8.83 3.41
N GLU A 138 27.17 -9.73 2.98
CA GLU A 138 26.86 -11.16 2.93
C GLU A 138 26.56 -11.75 4.31
N ASP A 139 27.23 -11.26 5.36
CA ASP A 139 26.94 -11.69 6.73
C ASP A 139 25.53 -11.27 7.18
N GLN A 140 25.12 -10.03 6.89
CA GLN A 140 23.78 -9.57 7.16
C GLN A 140 22.72 -10.35 6.37
N LYS A 141 22.98 -10.62 5.09
CA LYS A 141 22.10 -11.45 4.25
C LYS A 141 21.92 -12.85 4.81
N ARG A 142 22.98 -13.44 5.37
CA ARG A 142 22.91 -14.76 6.01
C ARG A 142 21.99 -14.76 7.22
N ILE A 143 22.08 -13.74 8.07
CA ILE A 143 21.18 -13.57 9.23
C ILE A 143 19.73 -13.47 8.76
N VAL A 144 19.45 -12.56 7.83
CA VAL A 144 18.10 -12.37 7.30
C VAL A 144 17.53 -13.64 6.67
N ARG A 145 18.33 -14.39 5.92
CA ARG A 145 17.88 -15.69 5.36
C ARG A 145 17.48 -16.68 6.45
N THR A 146 18.27 -16.77 7.53
CA THR A 146 17.95 -17.65 8.66
C THR A 146 16.62 -17.26 9.32
N GLU A 147 16.38 -15.97 9.53
CA GLU A 147 15.12 -15.48 10.10
C GLU A 147 13.92 -15.75 9.16
N VAL A 148 14.08 -15.51 7.87
CA VAL A 148 13.04 -15.82 6.87
C VAL A 148 12.71 -17.31 6.85
N ASP A 149 13.73 -18.20 6.91
CA ASP A 149 13.52 -19.64 6.95
C ASP A 149 12.78 -20.09 8.22
N GLN A 150 13.05 -19.47 9.36
CA GLN A 150 12.31 -19.70 10.60
C GLN A 150 10.84 -19.28 10.47
N HIS A 151 10.58 -18.12 9.90
CA HIS A 151 9.21 -17.65 9.65
C HIS A 151 8.47 -18.56 8.66
N LEU A 152 9.11 -18.99 7.59
CA LEU A 152 8.51 -19.92 6.63
C LEU A 152 8.22 -21.29 7.26
N SER A 153 9.05 -21.74 8.16
CA SER A 153 8.81 -22.97 8.92
C SER A 153 7.57 -22.85 9.80
N THR A 154 7.35 -21.69 10.44
CA THR A 154 6.14 -21.42 11.23
C THR A 154 4.86 -21.48 10.38
N LEU A 155 4.92 -21.11 9.12
CA LEU A 155 3.74 -21.17 8.22
C LEU A 155 3.46 -22.57 7.66
N ARG A 156 4.44 -23.47 7.70
CA ARG A 156 4.30 -24.87 7.23
C ARG A 156 3.77 -25.82 8.31
N GLY A 157 3.91 -25.40 9.58
CA GLY A 157 3.59 -26.05 10.85
C GLY A 157 2.57 -26.90 10.91
#